data_e68fc69ef7d59effaa7688663b394791
#
_entry.id   e68fc69ef7d59effaa7688663b394791
#
_cell.length_a   1.000
_cell.length_b   1.000
_cell.length_c   1.000
_cell.angle_alpha   90.00
_cell.angle_beta   90.00
_cell.angle_gamma   90.00
#
_symmetry.space_group_name_H-M   'P 1'
#
loop_
_entity.id
_entity.type
_entity.pdbx_description
1 polymer ?
#
loop_
_entity_poly.entity_id
_entity_poly.type
_entity_poly.pdbx_seq_one_letter_code
_entity_poly.pdbx_strand_id
1 'polypeptide(L)'
;MFLLVKIVFGLLSAYLVYRTISRRCNKYLAFVVVAIWLRFFLSAFHQLTYTPLFAGFSINAIASIGIAGMGLLLLPRSVLSLRNLALLYGFFACILISGLLNGNVVGLINVLVKWCFFLVITGAMFMAIRKVGKDEVLRKLLVAFFLPVTLQIMSIVLGEAKATEADGSTSYIGGYNHEAAFSMIIASFILVVGLLSPGRIKFRGSLFFLGCILLVIANYRTSVLAILPMAAIFAYTTMEAKIALRYKPVFMIASFFGMSLAFLVLSYSMQDRFADVFVFLTSLDDLMKAPMYYSEAEKDIFSARVYIWSQYIYTYTQGPWINQLVGWGPESWSGRFPKYAHNTYVSFLFEYGLLGLTLFMLTVGAFLRHSLRIKSRRYALMLFASMVGFLIMCFATMPLWNIEGLILYAILIGNTIAPVRLLHGSESHAPAFVAKLVRL
;
A
#
# COMPACT_ATOMS: atom_id res chain seq x y z
N MET A 1 -24.35 -4.42 19.83
CA MET A 1 -23.35 -5.39 20.33
C MET A 1 -21.97 -5.10 19.76
N PHE A 2 -21.78 -4.98 18.44
CA PHE A 2 -20.46 -4.81 17.81
C PHE A 2 -19.73 -3.52 18.21
N LEU A 3 -20.44 -2.42 18.50
CA LEU A 3 -19.81 -1.19 19.03
C LEU A 3 -19.09 -1.42 20.38
N LEU A 4 -19.67 -2.21 21.28
CA LEU A 4 -19.01 -2.57 22.56
C LEU A 4 -17.71 -3.34 22.30
N VAL A 5 -17.74 -4.28 21.35
CA VAL A 5 -16.54 -5.03 20.90
C VAL A 5 -15.45 -4.08 20.41
N LYS A 6 -15.81 -3.11 19.56
CA LYS A 6 -14.88 -2.07 19.09
C LYS A 6 -14.26 -1.27 20.24
N ILE A 7 -15.06 -0.87 21.22
CA ILE A 7 -14.59 -0.10 22.39
C ILE A 7 -13.60 -0.94 23.21
N VAL A 8 -13.99 -2.18 23.58
CA VAL A 8 -13.15 -3.06 24.41
C VAL A 8 -11.80 -3.35 23.72
N PHE A 9 -11.82 -3.80 22.47
CA PHE A 9 -10.58 -4.08 21.73
C PHE A 9 -9.83 -2.80 21.36
N GLY A 10 -10.52 -1.68 21.19
CA GLY A 10 -9.92 -0.36 21.02
C GLY A 10 -9.08 0.04 22.24
N LEU A 11 -9.64 -0.05 23.43
CA LEU A 11 -8.94 0.23 24.69
C LEU A 11 -7.77 -0.74 24.92
N LEU A 12 -7.99 -2.04 24.66
CA LEU A 12 -6.93 -3.04 24.74
C LEU A 12 -5.78 -2.74 23.77
N SER A 13 -6.10 -2.37 22.52
CA SER A 13 -5.08 -2.00 21.54
C SER A 13 -4.29 -0.77 21.96
N ALA A 14 -4.95 0.25 22.53
CA ALA A 14 -4.31 1.44 23.07
C ALA A 14 -3.34 1.08 24.21
N TYR A 15 -3.76 0.21 25.12
CA TYR A 15 -2.90 -0.30 26.19
C TYR A 15 -1.68 -1.06 25.65
N LEU A 16 -1.88 -1.94 24.64
CA LEU A 16 -0.78 -2.68 24.03
C LEU A 16 0.22 -1.76 23.30
N VAL A 17 -0.26 -0.74 22.60
CA VAL A 17 0.60 0.28 21.98
C VAL A 17 1.36 1.04 23.06
N TYR A 18 0.67 1.56 24.10
CA TYR A 18 1.31 2.24 25.22
C TYR A 18 2.42 1.39 25.85
N ARG A 19 2.14 0.12 26.17
CA ARG A 19 3.13 -0.82 26.72
C ARG A 19 4.33 -1.04 25.78
N THR A 20 4.10 -1.06 24.47
CA THR A 20 5.14 -1.29 23.47
C THR A 20 6.09 -0.11 23.33
N ILE A 21 5.58 1.13 23.49
CA ILE A 21 6.36 2.37 23.34
C ILE A 21 6.89 2.93 24.66
N SER A 22 6.29 2.60 25.81
CA SER A 22 6.58 3.21 27.13
C SER A 22 7.97 2.88 27.68
N ARG A 23 8.63 1.78 27.23
CA ARG A 23 9.92 1.33 27.76
C ARG A 23 11.04 1.59 26.75
N ARG A 24 11.75 2.73 26.90
CA ARG A 24 12.96 3.08 26.13
C ARG A 24 12.82 2.86 24.60
N CYS A 25 11.63 3.13 24.06
CA CYS A 25 11.40 3.00 22.65
C CYS A 25 12.09 4.15 21.90
N ASN A 26 12.71 3.84 20.77
CA ASN A 26 13.26 4.86 19.88
C ASN A 26 12.14 5.78 19.39
N LYS A 27 12.37 7.09 19.39
CA LYS A 27 11.35 8.11 19.06
C LYS A 27 10.73 7.93 17.65
N TYR A 28 11.53 7.53 16.66
CA TYR A 28 11.04 7.30 15.30
C TYR A 28 10.16 6.04 15.23
N LEU A 29 10.54 4.99 15.95
CA LEU A 29 9.75 3.77 16.04
C LEU A 29 8.44 4.02 16.79
N ALA A 30 8.48 4.74 17.92
CA ALA A 30 7.29 5.13 18.67
C ALA A 30 6.33 5.94 17.78
N PHE A 31 6.86 6.93 17.06
CA PHE A 31 6.07 7.74 16.13
C PHE A 31 5.37 6.87 15.07
N VAL A 32 6.09 5.96 14.38
CA VAL A 32 5.51 5.10 13.35
C VAL A 32 4.41 4.20 13.92
N VAL A 33 4.67 3.55 15.06
CA VAL A 33 3.68 2.64 15.68
C VAL A 33 2.42 3.40 16.08
N VAL A 34 2.58 4.57 16.72
CA VAL A 34 1.44 5.40 17.14
C VAL A 34 0.68 5.97 15.97
N ALA A 35 1.39 6.51 14.97
CA ALA A 35 0.76 7.12 13.80
C ALA A 35 -0.07 6.12 13.00
N ILE A 36 0.46 4.91 12.75
CA ILE A 36 -0.24 3.86 12.02
C ILE A 36 -1.41 3.31 12.85
N TRP A 37 -1.18 3.03 14.13
CA TRP A 37 -2.24 2.58 15.03
C TRP A 37 -3.38 3.59 15.14
N LEU A 38 -3.07 4.87 15.32
CA LEU A 38 -4.08 5.92 15.46
C LEU A 38 -4.95 6.01 14.20
N ARG A 39 -4.34 5.90 13.01
CA ARG A 39 -5.10 5.89 11.75
C ARG A 39 -6.04 4.69 11.66
N PHE A 40 -5.58 3.50 12.01
CA PHE A 40 -6.43 2.30 12.02
C PHE A 40 -7.51 2.34 13.10
N PHE A 41 -7.18 2.90 14.26
CA PHE A 41 -8.14 3.12 15.33
C PHE A 41 -9.26 4.08 14.89
N LEU A 42 -8.91 5.25 14.34
CA LEU A 42 -9.89 6.21 13.87
C LEU A 42 -10.74 5.64 12.72
N SER A 43 -10.14 4.89 11.78
CA SER A 43 -10.88 4.24 10.69
C SER A 43 -11.87 3.17 11.19
N ALA A 44 -11.60 2.50 12.33
CA ALA A 44 -12.54 1.57 12.95
C ALA A 44 -13.81 2.27 13.48
N PHE A 45 -13.68 3.54 13.87
CA PHE A 45 -14.78 4.39 14.34
C PHE A 45 -15.23 5.41 13.29
N HIS A 46 -15.17 5.06 12.00
CA HIS A 46 -15.42 5.94 10.87
C HIS A 46 -16.75 6.71 10.96
N GLN A 47 -17.80 6.11 11.51
CA GLN A 47 -19.12 6.76 11.67
C GLN A 47 -19.04 8.08 12.45
N LEU A 48 -18.09 8.17 13.41
CA LEU A 48 -17.84 9.38 14.20
C LEU A 48 -16.71 10.23 13.64
N THR A 49 -15.67 9.56 13.12
CA THR A 49 -14.40 10.22 12.80
C THR A 49 -14.29 10.72 11.36
N TYR A 50 -15.22 10.30 10.47
CA TYR A 50 -15.25 10.76 9.07
C TYR A 50 -16.21 11.94 8.88
N THR A 51 -17.12 12.18 9.83
CA THR A 51 -18.00 13.35 9.79
C THR A 51 -17.20 14.64 9.96
N PRO A 52 -17.50 15.71 9.18
CA PRO A 52 -16.87 17.00 9.35
C PRO A 52 -17.15 17.55 10.77
N LEU A 53 -16.09 17.99 11.46
CA LEU A 53 -16.19 18.51 12.83
C LEU A 53 -15.89 20.01 12.89
N PHE A 54 -14.78 20.44 12.30
CA PHE A 54 -14.30 21.83 12.36
C PHE A 54 -13.79 22.29 11.01
N ALA A 55 -14.24 23.46 10.54
CA ALA A 55 -13.86 24.06 9.25
C ALA A 55 -13.96 23.07 8.05
N GLY A 56 -14.94 22.15 8.09
CA GLY A 56 -15.10 21.11 7.06
C GLY A 56 -14.15 19.92 7.19
N PHE A 57 -13.22 19.91 8.14
CA PHE A 57 -12.30 18.80 8.36
C PHE A 57 -12.89 17.76 9.33
N SER A 58 -12.76 16.49 8.98
CA SER A 58 -13.06 15.37 9.87
C SER A 58 -11.93 15.13 10.89
N ILE A 59 -12.23 14.41 11.98
CA ILE A 59 -11.22 13.99 12.97
C ILE A 59 -10.07 13.24 12.27
N ASN A 60 -10.38 12.41 11.30
CA ASN A 60 -9.39 11.68 10.50
C ASN A 60 -8.47 12.61 9.69
N ALA A 61 -9.00 13.67 9.09
CA ALA A 61 -8.21 14.65 8.37
C ALA A 61 -7.29 15.42 9.32
N ILE A 62 -7.83 15.90 10.45
CA ILE A 62 -7.06 16.62 11.49
C ILE A 62 -5.93 15.73 12.04
N ALA A 63 -6.21 14.46 12.33
CA ALA A 63 -5.18 13.51 12.78
C ALA A 63 -4.07 13.30 11.73
N SER A 64 -4.43 13.22 10.45
CA SER A 64 -3.44 13.06 9.37
C SER A 64 -2.55 14.30 9.23
N ILE A 65 -3.14 15.50 9.31
CA ILE A 65 -2.41 16.78 9.31
C ILE A 65 -1.48 16.85 10.53
N GLY A 66 -1.99 16.49 11.73
CA GLY A 66 -1.18 16.47 12.96
C GLY A 66 -0.01 15.51 12.89
N ILE A 67 -0.22 14.29 12.36
CA ILE A 67 0.85 13.30 12.15
C ILE A 67 1.87 13.83 11.15
N ALA A 68 1.43 14.41 10.04
CA ALA A 68 2.33 14.99 9.02
C ALA A 68 3.17 16.11 9.63
N GLY A 69 2.56 17.06 10.36
CA GLY A 69 3.26 18.16 11.03
C GLY A 69 4.26 17.68 12.09
N MET A 70 3.84 16.78 12.99
CA MET A 70 4.75 16.20 13.99
C MET A 70 5.91 15.44 13.35
N GLY A 71 5.63 14.71 12.27
CA GLY A 71 6.66 13.97 11.55
C GLY A 71 7.71 14.89 10.90
N LEU A 72 7.29 16.01 10.31
CA LEU A 72 8.22 17.03 9.77
C LEU A 72 9.12 17.62 10.85
N LEU A 73 8.58 17.89 12.04
CA LEU A 73 9.35 18.39 13.18
C LEU A 73 10.31 17.33 13.76
N LEU A 74 9.90 16.06 13.74
CA LEU A 74 10.67 14.93 14.30
C LEU A 74 11.84 14.53 13.40
N LEU A 75 11.67 14.58 12.08
CA LEU A 75 12.63 14.05 11.13
C LEU A 75 13.79 15.02 10.88
N PRO A 76 15.06 14.53 10.86
CA PRO A 76 16.19 15.32 10.45
C PRO A 76 16.05 15.73 8.97
N ARG A 77 16.45 16.96 8.61
CA ARG A 77 16.45 17.45 7.23
C ARG A 77 17.19 16.52 6.26
N SER A 78 18.28 15.90 6.73
CA SER A 78 19.05 14.92 5.95
C SER A 78 18.26 13.67 5.52
N VAL A 79 17.17 13.35 6.19
CA VAL A 79 16.27 12.25 5.81
C VAL A 79 15.31 12.71 4.73
N LEU A 80 14.80 13.92 4.86
CA LEU A 80 13.92 14.52 3.85
C LEU A 80 14.67 14.80 2.54
N SER A 81 16.00 15.08 2.59
CA SER A 81 16.85 15.33 1.41
C SER A 81 17.54 14.08 0.86
N LEU A 82 17.02 12.87 1.14
CA LEU A 82 17.61 11.64 0.61
C LEU A 82 17.57 11.60 -0.92
N ARG A 83 18.72 11.37 -1.57
CA ARG A 83 18.82 11.25 -3.04
C ARG A 83 17.87 10.20 -3.63
N ASN A 84 17.58 9.14 -2.88
CA ASN A 84 16.65 8.10 -3.31
C ASN A 84 15.19 8.59 -3.41
N LEU A 85 14.86 9.76 -2.87
CA LEU A 85 13.55 10.40 -2.95
C LEU A 85 13.48 11.47 -4.04
N ALA A 86 14.56 11.73 -4.78
CA ALA A 86 14.62 12.83 -5.76
C ALA A 86 13.53 12.72 -6.84
N LEU A 87 13.30 11.54 -7.41
CA LEU A 87 12.23 11.32 -8.39
C LEU A 87 10.83 11.52 -7.78
N LEU A 88 10.65 11.14 -6.52
CA LEU A 88 9.42 11.38 -5.77
C LEU A 88 9.17 12.89 -5.60
N TYR A 89 10.22 13.67 -5.31
CA TYR A 89 10.10 15.13 -5.25
C TYR A 89 9.80 15.76 -6.61
N GLY A 90 10.34 15.21 -7.69
CA GLY A 90 9.95 15.59 -9.05
C GLY A 90 8.46 15.35 -9.30
N PHE A 91 7.94 14.21 -8.85
CA PHE A 91 6.50 13.91 -8.91
C PHE A 91 5.69 14.89 -8.06
N PHE A 92 6.13 15.24 -6.84
CA PHE A 92 5.46 16.26 -6.02
C PHE A 92 5.47 17.66 -6.66
N ALA A 93 6.57 18.02 -7.30
CA ALA A 93 6.64 19.28 -8.05
C ALA A 93 5.63 19.30 -9.20
N CYS A 94 5.44 18.16 -9.90
CA CYS A 94 4.44 18.02 -10.94
C CYS A 94 3.02 18.15 -10.39
N ILE A 95 2.70 17.55 -9.23
CA ILE A 95 1.40 17.73 -8.54
C ILE A 95 1.17 19.21 -8.22
N LEU A 96 2.19 19.90 -7.68
CA LEU A 96 2.11 21.31 -7.34
C LEU A 96 1.87 22.19 -8.58
N ILE A 97 2.62 21.98 -9.64
CA ILE A 97 2.48 22.70 -10.92
C ILE A 97 1.09 22.47 -11.51
N SER A 98 0.65 21.21 -11.57
CA SER A 98 -0.67 20.85 -12.09
C SER A 98 -1.80 21.52 -11.29
N GLY A 99 -1.73 21.49 -9.96
CA GLY A 99 -2.72 22.10 -9.09
C GLY A 99 -2.80 23.62 -9.23
N LEU A 100 -1.65 24.29 -9.30
CA LEU A 100 -1.57 25.75 -9.44
C LEU A 100 -2.05 26.22 -10.83
N LEU A 101 -1.62 25.56 -11.91
CA LEU A 101 -2.02 25.91 -13.28
C LEU A 101 -3.53 25.79 -13.49
N ASN A 102 -4.17 24.81 -12.85
CA ASN A 102 -5.61 24.59 -12.98
C ASN A 102 -6.45 25.28 -11.89
N GLY A 103 -5.84 26.03 -10.97
CA GLY A 103 -6.54 26.75 -9.90
C GLY A 103 -7.23 25.84 -8.87
N ASN A 104 -6.91 24.54 -8.83
CA ASN A 104 -7.52 23.58 -7.92
C ASN A 104 -6.81 23.53 -6.55
N VAL A 105 -6.93 24.61 -5.80
CA VAL A 105 -6.23 24.81 -4.52
C VAL A 105 -6.69 23.79 -3.46
N VAL A 106 -8.00 23.51 -3.39
CA VAL A 106 -8.55 22.57 -2.38
C VAL A 106 -8.06 21.16 -2.63
N GLY A 107 -8.15 20.67 -3.87
CA GLY A 107 -7.61 19.36 -4.26
C GLY A 107 -6.11 19.27 -4.03
N LEU A 108 -5.38 20.35 -4.34
CA LEU A 108 -3.93 20.42 -4.11
C LEU A 108 -3.57 20.27 -2.63
N ILE A 109 -4.22 20.99 -1.73
CA ILE A 109 -3.98 20.90 -0.29
C ILE A 109 -4.28 19.48 0.21
N ASN A 110 -5.41 18.91 -0.19
CA ASN A 110 -5.81 17.56 0.20
C ASN A 110 -4.75 16.51 -0.20
N VAL A 111 -4.28 16.59 -1.44
CA VAL A 111 -3.28 15.65 -1.97
C VAL A 111 -1.91 15.88 -1.32
N LEU A 112 -1.47 17.13 -1.15
CA LEU A 112 -0.19 17.43 -0.51
C LEU A 112 -0.13 16.95 0.94
N VAL A 113 -1.22 17.08 1.72
CA VAL A 113 -1.28 16.55 3.09
C VAL A 113 -1.12 15.03 3.10
N LYS A 114 -1.78 14.32 2.18
CA LYS A 114 -1.67 12.85 2.05
C LYS A 114 -0.22 12.45 1.70
N TRP A 115 0.42 13.12 0.76
CA TRP A 115 1.81 12.83 0.38
C TRP A 115 2.82 13.26 1.46
N CYS A 116 2.55 14.33 2.19
CA CYS A 116 3.35 14.70 3.36
C CYS A 116 3.26 13.63 4.45
N PHE A 117 2.06 13.12 4.74
CA PHE A 117 1.86 11.99 5.64
C PHE A 117 2.68 10.76 5.20
N PHE A 118 2.60 10.38 3.91
CA PHE A 118 3.41 9.29 3.34
C PHE A 118 4.91 9.52 3.55
N LEU A 119 5.39 10.73 3.25
CA LEU A 119 6.82 11.08 3.35
C LEU A 119 7.32 10.96 4.80
N VAL A 120 6.57 11.45 5.77
CA VAL A 120 7.00 11.40 7.18
C VAL A 120 6.96 9.98 7.74
N ILE A 121 5.97 9.14 7.38
CA ILE A 121 5.95 7.73 7.79
C ILE A 121 7.13 6.98 7.14
N THR A 122 7.38 7.19 5.85
CA THR A 122 8.53 6.60 5.13
C THR A 122 9.87 6.99 5.78
N GLY A 123 10.06 8.28 6.06
CA GLY A 123 11.28 8.79 6.71
C GLY A 123 11.45 8.27 8.13
N ALA A 124 10.37 8.18 8.90
CA ALA A 124 10.41 7.64 10.26
C ALA A 124 10.68 6.13 10.26
N MET A 125 10.09 5.35 9.34
CA MET A 125 10.42 3.93 9.11
C MET A 125 11.91 3.76 8.79
N PHE A 126 12.44 4.55 7.84
CA PHE A 126 13.86 4.55 7.50
C PHE A 126 14.74 4.80 8.74
N MET A 127 14.44 5.84 9.52
CA MET A 127 15.19 6.18 10.74
C MET A 127 15.08 5.12 11.82
N ALA A 128 13.89 4.57 12.04
CA ALA A 128 13.67 3.50 12.99
C ALA A 128 14.50 2.26 12.63
N ILE A 129 14.45 1.81 11.37
CA ILE A 129 15.21 0.65 10.88
C ILE A 129 16.71 0.87 11.06
N ARG A 130 17.21 2.07 10.76
CA ARG A 130 18.63 2.41 10.95
C ARG A 130 19.07 2.42 12.41
N LYS A 131 18.19 2.82 13.34
CA LYS A 131 18.54 2.97 14.76
C LYS A 131 18.39 1.69 15.56
N VAL A 132 17.38 0.87 15.27
CA VAL A 132 17.07 -0.31 16.10
C VAL A 132 17.03 -1.63 15.30
N GLY A 133 17.21 -1.56 13.98
CA GLY A 133 17.17 -2.73 13.10
C GLY A 133 15.75 -3.08 12.62
N LYS A 134 15.68 -3.69 11.43
CA LYS A 134 14.41 -3.99 10.75
C LYS A 134 13.48 -4.91 11.55
N ASP A 135 14.05 -5.97 12.15
CA ASP A 135 13.24 -6.99 12.83
C ASP A 135 12.57 -6.44 14.09
N GLU A 136 13.25 -5.55 14.82
CA GLU A 136 12.67 -4.90 15.99
C GLU A 136 11.55 -3.92 15.58
N VAL A 137 11.77 -3.15 14.51
CA VAL A 137 10.75 -2.25 13.96
C VAL A 137 9.52 -3.03 13.54
N LEU A 138 9.69 -4.06 12.71
CA LEU A 138 8.59 -4.86 12.18
C LEU A 138 7.84 -5.60 13.29
N ARG A 139 8.57 -6.14 14.29
CA ARG A 139 7.98 -6.83 15.44
C ARG A 139 7.08 -5.91 16.28
N LYS A 140 7.57 -4.70 16.59
CA LYS A 140 6.79 -3.71 17.35
C LYS A 140 5.63 -3.13 16.54
N LEU A 141 5.82 -2.97 15.23
CA LEU A 141 4.78 -2.48 14.33
C LEU A 141 3.57 -3.43 14.26
N LEU A 142 3.74 -4.74 14.48
CA LEU A 142 2.63 -5.70 14.53
C LEU A 142 1.55 -5.31 15.54
N VAL A 143 1.90 -4.59 16.61
CA VAL A 143 0.91 -4.15 17.60
C VAL A 143 -0.12 -3.17 17.03
N ALA A 144 0.26 -2.38 16.01
CA ALA A 144 -0.68 -1.49 15.34
C ALA A 144 -1.78 -2.24 14.58
N PHE A 145 -1.52 -3.49 14.17
CA PHE A 145 -2.47 -4.35 13.46
C PHE A 145 -3.35 -5.18 14.39
N PHE A 146 -3.11 -5.16 15.70
CA PHE A 146 -3.91 -5.93 16.65
C PHE A 146 -5.40 -5.60 16.53
N LEU A 147 -5.75 -4.31 16.51
CA LEU A 147 -7.15 -3.88 16.45
C LEU A 147 -7.85 -4.33 15.15
N PRO A 148 -7.37 -4.00 13.95
CA PRO A 148 -8.05 -4.38 12.71
C PRO A 148 -8.18 -5.91 12.54
N VAL A 149 -7.13 -6.67 12.85
CA VAL A 149 -7.16 -8.14 12.76
C VAL A 149 -8.18 -8.73 13.73
N THR A 150 -8.18 -8.27 14.98
CA THR A 150 -9.11 -8.77 16.00
C THR A 150 -10.56 -8.39 15.67
N LEU A 151 -10.82 -7.17 15.22
CA LEU A 151 -12.16 -6.74 14.84
C LEU A 151 -12.68 -7.52 13.63
N GLN A 152 -11.83 -7.86 12.68
CA GLN A 152 -12.23 -8.71 11.56
C GLN A 152 -12.60 -10.12 12.04
N ILE A 153 -11.78 -10.74 12.89
CA ILE A 153 -12.08 -12.04 13.47
C ILE A 153 -13.42 -12.00 14.25
N MET A 154 -13.62 -10.94 15.06
CA MET A 154 -14.87 -10.76 15.79
C MET A 154 -16.08 -10.57 14.87
N SER A 155 -15.91 -9.87 13.74
CA SER A 155 -17.00 -9.71 12.78
C SER A 155 -17.40 -11.03 12.12
N ILE A 156 -16.45 -11.93 11.89
CA ILE A 156 -16.73 -13.30 11.40
C ILE A 156 -17.47 -14.11 12.47
N VAL A 157 -16.98 -14.12 13.71
CA VAL A 157 -17.56 -14.89 14.81
C VAL A 157 -18.98 -14.44 15.15
N LEU A 158 -19.24 -13.12 15.06
CA LEU A 158 -20.54 -12.53 15.40
C LEU A 158 -21.48 -12.39 14.19
N GLY A 159 -21.04 -12.80 12.99
CA GLY A 159 -21.86 -12.68 11.77
C GLY A 159 -22.05 -11.22 11.31
N GLU A 160 -21.21 -10.29 11.75
CA GLU A 160 -21.29 -8.85 11.40
C GLU A 160 -20.70 -8.60 10.02
N ALA A 161 -21.48 -8.94 9.00
CA ALA A 161 -21.08 -8.78 7.60
C ALA A 161 -21.55 -7.43 7.06
N LYS A 162 -20.76 -6.87 6.14
CA LYS A 162 -21.15 -5.71 5.31
C LYS A 162 -21.57 -6.25 3.94
N ALA A 163 -22.76 -5.87 3.48
CA ALA A 163 -23.17 -6.10 2.10
C ALA A 163 -22.29 -5.29 1.14
N THR A 164 -21.86 -5.89 0.05
CA THR A 164 -21.15 -5.18 -1.02
C THR A 164 -22.18 -4.53 -1.95
N GLU A 165 -21.82 -3.36 -2.48
CA GLU A 165 -22.79 -2.47 -3.15
C GLU A 165 -23.36 -3.01 -4.48
N ALA A 166 -22.69 -3.97 -5.15
CA ALA A 166 -23.03 -4.30 -6.54
C ALA A 166 -23.47 -5.76 -6.81
N ASP A 167 -23.06 -6.74 -6.00
CA ASP A 167 -23.26 -8.15 -6.34
C ASP A 167 -23.90 -8.99 -5.21
N GLY A 168 -24.39 -8.32 -4.14
CA GLY A 168 -25.00 -8.99 -3.00
C GLY A 168 -24.02 -9.86 -2.17
N SER A 169 -22.75 -9.88 -2.53
CA SER A 169 -21.74 -10.62 -1.75
C SER A 169 -21.51 -9.95 -0.40
N THR A 170 -21.15 -10.74 0.59
CA THR A 170 -20.86 -10.25 1.94
C THR A 170 -19.36 -10.13 2.16
N SER A 171 -18.93 -9.12 2.91
CA SER A 171 -17.56 -8.91 3.33
C SER A 171 -17.46 -8.77 4.85
N TYR A 172 -16.45 -9.39 5.46
CA TYR A 172 -16.16 -9.25 6.88
C TYR A 172 -14.94 -8.34 7.04
N ILE A 173 -15.18 -7.09 7.38
CA ILE A 173 -14.16 -6.05 7.48
C ILE A 173 -14.07 -5.42 8.87
N GLY A 174 -14.57 -6.11 9.92
CA GLY A 174 -14.46 -5.62 11.29
C GLY A 174 -15.19 -4.29 11.55
N GLY A 175 -16.26 -4.01 10.78
CA GLY A 175 -17.01 -2.76 10.86
C GLY A 175 -16.24 -1.52 10.43
N TYR A 176 -15.23 -1.65 9.57
CA TYR A 176 -14.59 -0.54 8.85
C TYR A 176 -15.48 -0.04 7.71
N ASN A 177 -15.13 1.13 7.13
CA ASN A 177 -16.01 1.78 6.17
C ASN A 177 -16.04 1.10 4.79
N HIS A 178 -14.87 0.71 4.25
CA HIS A 178 -14.76 0.26 2.87
C HIS A 178 -13.80 -0.93 2.74
N GLU A 179 -14.19 -1.92 1.95
CA GLU A 179 -13.46 -3.18 1.73
C GLU A 179 -12.05 -2.95 1.16
N ALA A 180 -11.95 -2.03 0.17
CA ALA A 180 -10.66 -1.70 -0.45
C ALA A 180 -9.68 -1.11 0.57
N ALA A 181 -10.10 -0.14 1.37
CA ALA A 181 -9.26 0.47 2.40
C ALA A 181 -8.86 -0.54 3.48
N PHE A 182 -9.82 -1.36 3.93
CA PHE A 182 -9.56 -2.41 4.90
C PHE A 182 -8.59 -3.48 4.38
N SER A 183 -8.75 -3.90 3.13
CA SER A 183 -7.86 -4.89 2.51
C SER A 183 -6.40 -4.39 2.43
N MET A 184 -6.18 -3.08 2.27
CA MET A 184 -4.84 -2.46 2.33
C MET A 184 -4.24 -2.53 3.74
N ILE A 185 -5.06 -2.44 4.79
CA ILE A 185 -4.60 -2.66 6.18
C ILE A 185 -4.11 -4.11 6.35
N ILE A 186 -4.91 -5.08 5.90
CA ILE A 186 -4.52 -6.50 5.99
C ILE A 186 -3.32 -6.82 5.08
N ALA A 187 -3.23 -6.24 3.89
CA ALA A 187 -2.04 -6.35 3.03
C ALA A 187 -0.78 -5.79 3.72
N SER A 188 -0.91 -4.68 4.46
CA SER A 188 0.18 -4.13 5.28
C SER A 188 0.59 -5.08 6.41
N PHE A 189 -0.36 -5.73 7.07
CA PHE A 189 -0.09 -6.77 8.07
C PHE A 189 0.69 -7.94 7.45
N ILE A 190 0.24 -8.47 6.31
CA ILE A 190 0.89 -9.57 5.59
C ILE A 190 2.33 -9.16 5.19
N LEU A 191 2.52 -7.93 4.68
CA LEU A 191 3.83 -7.37 4.36
C LEU A 191 4.75 -7.35 5.57
N VAL A 192 4.30 -6.82 6.71
CA VAL A 192 5.10 -6.73 7.95
C VAL A 192 5.50 -8.12 8.45
N VAL A 193 4.59 -9.08 8.49
CA VAL A 193 4.87 -10.47 8.86
C VAL A 193 5.82 -11.13 7.86
N GLY A 194 5.61 -10.90 6.56
CA GLY A 194 6.42 -11.43 5.48
C GLY A 194 7.87 -10.96 5.50
N LEU A 195 8.12 -9.70 5.87
CA LEU A 195 9.46 -9.10 5.95
C LEU A 195 10.25 -9.51 7.21
N LEU A 196 9.60 -9.97 8.27
CA LEU A 196 10.27 -10.44 9.48
C LEU A 196 11.20 -11.60 9.18
N SER A 197 12.36 -11.62 9.83
CA SER A 197 13.29 -12.73 9.73
C SER A 197 12.73 -14.00 10.42
N PRO A 198 13.04 -15.21 9.94
CA PRO A 198 12.66 -16.45 10.61
C PRO A 198 13.13 -16.46 12.08
N GLY A 199 12.29 -17.03 12.96
CA GLY A 199 12.61 -17.16 14.38
C GLY A 199 12.44 -15.89 15.22
N ARG A 200 12.10 -14.73 14.61
CA ARG A 200 11.89 -13.49 15.37
C ARG A 200 10.53 -13.42 16.08
N ILE A 201 9.54 -14.11 15.57
CA ILE A 201 8.25 -14.33 16.21
C ILE A 201 7.86 -15.80 16.10
N LYS A 202 7.19 -16.32 17.14
CA LYS A 202 6.56 -17.64 17.09
C LYS A 202 5.40 -17.60 16.06
N PHE A 203 5.15 -18.72 15.41
CA PHE A 203 4.02 -18.86 14.46
C PHE A 203 4.00 -17.85 13.31
N ARG A 204 5.19 -17.33 12.88
CA ARG A 204 5.30 -16.37 11.76
C ARG A 204 4.56 -16.87 10.51
N GLY A 205 4.71 -18.15 10.16
CA GLY A 205 4.04 -18.76 9.02
C GLY A 205 2.52 -18.73 9.18
N SER A 206 2.01 -19.16 10.34
CA SER A 206 0.58 -19.16 10.63
C SER A 206 -0.03 -17.75 10.60
N LEU A 207 0.69 -16.75 11.13
CA LEU A 207 0.25 -15.35 11.06
C LEU A 207 0.20 -14.83 9.63
N PHE A 208 1.16 -15.21 8.78
CA PHE A 208 1.16 -14.85 7.37
C PHE A 208 -0.04 -15.44 6.64
N PHE A 209 -0.29 -16.74 6.80
CA PHE A 209 -1.44 -17.43 6.19
C PHE A 209 -2.76 -16.94 6.75
N LEU A 210 -2.84 -16.66 8.06
CA LEU A 210 -4.03 -16.04 8.66
C LEU A 210 -4.33 -14.70 7.97
N GLY A 211 -3.32 -13.85 7.76
CA GLY A 211 -3.48 -12.61 7.01
C GLY A 211 -4.03 -12.84 5.60
N CYS A 212 -3.50 -13.82 4.87
CA CYS A 212 -3.99 -14.18 3.53
C CYS A 212 -5.47 -14.63 3.57
N ILE A 213 -5.86 -15.47 4.53
CA ILE A 213 -7.26 -15.90 4.73
C ILE A 213 -8.16 -14.70 5.03
N LEU A 214 -7.76 -13.84 5.96
CA LEU A 214 -8.51 -12.64 6.32
C LEU A 214 -8.66 -11.68 5.13
N LEU A 215 -7.65 -11.58 4.26
CA LEU A 215 -7.73 -10.77 3.05
C LEU A 215 -8.76 -11.32 2.05
N VAL A 216 -8.83 -12.67 1.88
CA VAL A 216 -9.84 -13.31 1.04
C VAL A 216 -11.24 -13.06 1.61
N ILE A 217 -11.41 -13.19 2.93
CA ILE A 217 -12.69 -12.95 3.63
C ILE A 217 -13.14 -11.48 3.58
N ALA A 218 -12.19 -10.52 3.47
CA ALA A 218 -12.50 -9.12 3.22
C ALA A 218 -13.14 -8.89 1.84
N ASN A 219 -13.12 -9.92 0.97
CA ASN A 219 -13.81 -10.00 -0.33
C ASN A 219 -13.47 -8.84 -1.29
N TYR A 220 -12.23 -8.37 -1.28
CA TYR A 220 -11.76 -7.36 -2.23
C TYR A 220 -10.77 -7.96 -3.24
N ARG A 221 -11.29 -8.34 -4.41
CA ARG A 221 -10.64 -9.15 -5.47
C ARG A 221 -9.26 -8.65 -5.87
N THR A 222 -9.14 -7.36 -6.12
CA THR A 222 -7.86 -6.74 -6.54
C THR A 222 -6.77 -6.93 -5.49
N SER A 223 -7.11 -6.83 -4.20
CA SER A 223 -6.13 -7.02 -3.13
C SER A 223 -5.73 -8.49 -2.99
N VAL A 224 -6.64 -9.43 -3.28
CA VAL A 224 -6.32 -10.87 -3.33
C VAL A 224 -5.30 -11.13 -4.45
N LEU A 225 -5.52 -10.61 -5.65
CA LEU A 225 -4.55 -10.72 -6.75
C LEU A 225 -3.22 -10.06 -6.41
N ALA A 226 -3.25 -8.89 -5.78
CA ALA A 226 -2.07 -8.13 -5.39
C ALA A 226 -1.19 -8.85 -4.36
N ILE A 227 -1.76 -9.73 -3.51
CA ILE A 227 -0.99 -10.45 -2.50
C ILE A 227 -0.33 -11.72 -3.05
N LEU A 228 -0.76 -12.25 -4.21
CA LEU A 228 -0.26 -13.51 -4.76
C LEU A 228 1.26 -13.52 -4.97
N PRO A 229 1.89 -12.49 -5.56
CA PRO A 229 3.36 -12.46 -5.70
C PRO A 229 4.07 -12.58 -4.36
N MET A 230 3.56 -11.90 -3.33
CA MET A 230 4.14 -11.92 -1.98
C MET A 230 3.94 -13.28 -1.31
N ALA A 231 2.76 -13.89 -1.43
CA ALA A 231 2.45 -15.21 -0.90
C ALA A 231 3.32 -16.29 -1.55
N ALA A 232 3.48 -16.23 -2.88
CA ALA A 232 4.35 -17.13 -3.63
C ALA A 232 5.82 -17.06 -3.15
N ILE A 233 6.37 -15.85 -3.04
CA ILE A 233 7.74 -15.67 -2.55
C ILE A 233 7.89 -16.06 -1.08
N PHE A 234 6.90 -15.79 -0.24
CA PHE A 234 6.92 -16.22 1.16
C PHE A 234 6.95 -17.75 1.28
N ALA A 235 6.06 -18.45 0.56
CA ALA A 235 6.01 -19.91 0.52
C ALA A 235 7.33 -20.48 -0.01
N TYR A 236 7.77 -20.02 -1.19
CA TYR A 236 9.01 -20.43 -1.82
C TYR A 236 10.21 -20.29 -0.87
N THR A 237 10.45 -19.09 -0.32
CA THR A 237 11.62 -18.84 0.53
C THR A 237 11.56 -19.55 1.89
N THR A 238 10.37 -19.85 2.38
CA THR A 238 10.18 -20.60 3.63
C THR A 238 10.45 -22.09 3.42
N MET A 239 10.02 -22.64 2.29
CA MET A 239 10.26 -24.05 1.94
C MET A 239 11.68 -24.28 1.46
N GLU A 240 12.22 -23.38 0.62
CA GLU A 240 13.62 -23.48 0.13
C GLU A 240 14.62 -23.62 1.29
N ALA A 241 14.38 -22.93 2.40
CA ALA A 241 15.24 -23.00 3.59
C ALA A 241 15.25 -24.37 4.28
N LYS A 242 14.23 -25.21 4.03
CA LYS A 242 14.10 -26.54 4.64
C LYS A 242 14.55 -27.68 3.71
N ILE A 243 14.80 -27.39 2.44
CA ILE A 243 15.07 -28.39 1.41
C ILE A 243 16.56 -28.53 1.17
N ALA A 244 17.08 -29.77 1.16
CA ALA A 244 18.46 -30.07 0.82
C ALA A 244 18.78 -29.60 -0.61
N LEU A 245 20.02 -29.13 -0.83
CA LEU A 245 20.46 -28.48 -2.06
C LEU A 245 20.16 -29.30 -3.33
N ARG A 246 20.33 -30.64 -3.23
CA ARG A 246 20.07 -31.60 -4.34
C ARG A 246 18.62 -31.63 -4.83
N TYR A 247 17.66 -31.28 -3.96
CA TYR A 247 16.23 -31.32 -4.31
C TYR A 247 15.67 -29.93 -4.69
N LYS A 248 16.46 -28.87 -4.60
CA LYS A 248 16.00 -27.51 -4.92
C LYS A 248 15.44 -27.36 -6.34
N PRO A 249 16.06 -27.92 -7.41
CA PRO A 249 15.50 -27.81 -8.76
C PRO A 249 14.11 -28.46 -8.87
N VAL A 250 13.96 -29.67 -8.32
CA VAL A 250 12.67 -30.38 -8.31
C VAL A 250 11.62 -29.60 -7.53
N PHE A 251 12.01 -29.03 -6.38
CA PHE A 251 11.14 -28.18 -5.59
C PHE A 251 10.71 -26.90 -6.33
N MET A 252 11.61 -26.27 -7.07
CA MET A 252 11.28 -25.09 -7.88
C MET A 252 10.21 -25.41 -8.93
N ILE A 253 10.39 -26.51 -9.65
CA ILE A 253 9.44 -27.00 -10.65
C ILE A 253 8.08 -27.32 -10.00
N ALA A 254 8.09 -28.12 -8.92
CA ALA A 254 6.88 -28.48 -8.18
C ALA A 254 6.16 -27.24 -7.61
N SER A 255 6.90 -26.25 -7.10
CA SER A 255 6.34 -24.99 -6.62
C SER A 255 5.70 -24.19 -7.74
N PHE A 256 6.31 -24.15 -8.92
CA PHE A 256 5.75 -23.49 -10.10
C PHE A 256 4.42 -24.12 -10.50
N PHE A 257 4.38 -25.45 -10.67
CA PHE A 257 3.14 -26.17 -11.00
C PHE A 257 2.09 -26.05 -9.91
N GLY A 258 2.46 -26.13 -8.63
CA GLY A 258 1.56 -25.95 -7.50
C GLY A 258 0.93 -24.56 -7.45
N MET A 259 1.72 -23.51 -7.70
CA MET A 259 1.21 -22.14 -7.78
C MET A 259 0.32 -21.93 -9.00
N SER A 260 0.69 -22.51 -10.16
CA SER A 260 -0.13 -22.46 -11.36
C SER A 260 -1.48 -23.17 -11.17
N LEU A 261 -1.48 -24.33 -10.52
CA LEU A 261 -2.70 -25.06 -10.18
C LEU A 261 -3.57 -24.25 -9.19
N ALA A 262 -2.97 -23.68 -8.15
CA ALA A 262 -3.69 -22.83 -7.20
C ALA A 262 -4.31 -21.61 -7.90
N PHE A 263 -3.60 -21.00 -8.83
CA PHE A 263 -4.12 -19.91 -9.66
C PHE A 263 -5.29 -20.38 -10.54
N LEU A 264 -5.19 -21.54 -11.19
CA LEU A 264 -6.27 -22.11 -12.01
C LEU A 264 -7.51 -22.42 -11.17
N VAL A 265 -7.34 -23.01 -9.97
CA VAL A 265 -8.46 -23.28 -9.05
C VAL A 265 -9.13 -21.99 -8.60
N LEU A 266 -8.35 -20.97 -8.24
CA LEU A 266 -8.88 -19.64 -7.90
C LEU A 266 -9.59 -19.00 -9.09
N SER A 267 -9.03 -19.10 -10.29
CA SER A 267 -9.64 -18.59 -11.51
C SER A 267 -10.96 -19.28 -11.81
N TYR A 268 -11.02 -20.60 -11.63
CA TYR A 268 -12.25 -21.38 -11.81
C TYR A 268 -13.32 -21.02 -10.77
N SER A 269 -12.95 -20.92 -9.50
CA SER A 269 -13.88 -20.53 -8.44
C SER A 269 -14.40 -19.09 -8.57
N MET A 270 -13.74 -18.28 -9.37
CA MET A 270 -14.10 -16.89 -9.66
C MET A 270 -14.37 -16.66 -11.16
N GLN A 271 -14.78 -17.72 -11.90
CA GLN A 271 -14.88 -17.71 -13.37
C GLN A 271 -15.76 -16.57 -13.90
N ASP A 272 -16.92 -16.31 -13.29
CA ASP A 272 -17.83 -15.23 -13.70
C ASP A 272 -17.17 -13.84 -13.61
N ARG A 273 -16.18 -13.71 -12.75
CA ARG A 273 -15.45 -12.50 -12.46
C ARG A 273 -14.16 -12.35 -13.27
N PHE A 274 -13.55 -13.49 -13.65
CA PHE A 274 -12.42 -13.52 -14.58
C PHE A 274 -12.90 -13.49 -16.06
N ALA A 275 -14.15 -13.89 -16.34
CA ALA A 275 -14.75 -13.73 -17.66
C ALA A 275 -14.69 -12.27 -18.10
N ASP A 276 -15.03 -11.33 -17.22
CA ASP A 276 -14.93 -9.88 -17.52
C ASP A 276 -13.50 -9.44 -17.84
N VAL A 277 -12.49 -9.99 -17.11
CA VAL A 277 -11.08 -9.69 -17.38
C VAL A 277 -10.65 -10.30 -18.71
N PHE A 278 -11.11 -11.51 -19.02
CA PHE A 278 -10.83 -12.17 -20.29
C PHE A 278 -11.47 -11.42 -21.45
N VAL A 279 -12.74 -11.03 -21.34
CA VAL A 279 -13.43 -10.17 -22.31
C VAL A 279 -12.68 -8.86 -22.51
N PHE A 280 -12.25 -8.20 -21.42
CA PHE A 280 -11.43 -6.99 -21.52
C PHE A 280 -10.13 -7.21 -22.31
N LEU A 281 -9.41 -8.31 -22.06
CA LEU A 281 -8.13 -8.58 -22.72
C LEU A 281 -8.30 -9.00 -24.19
N THR A 282 -9.37 -9.71 -24.53
CA THR A 282 -9.63 -10.20 -25.90
C THR A 282 -10.33 -9.17 -26.78
N SER A 283 -11.08 -8.25 -26.20
CA SER A 283 -11.84 -7.22 -26.91
C SER A 283 -11.32 -5.80 -26.62
N LEU A 284 -10.03 -5.67 -26.28
CA LEU A 284 -9.43 -4.40 -25.90
C LEU A 284 -9.63 -3.33 -26.99
N ASP A 285 -9.42 -3.69 -28.25
CA ASP A 285 -9.54 -2.77 -29.40
C ASP A 285 -10.99 -2.27 -29.56
N ASP A 286 -11.98 -3.14 -29.36
CA ASP A 286 -13.41 -2.79 -29.44
C ASP A 286 -13.89 -1.97 -28.23
N LEU A 287 -13.26 -2.19 -27.07
CA LEU A 287 -13.61 -1.50 -25.82
C LEU A 287 -12.87 -0.17 -25.65
N MET A 288 -11.80 0.09 -26.38
CA MET A 288 -11.09 1.38 -26.36
C MET A 288 -11.70 2.39 -27.35
N LYS A 289 -12.93 2.79 -27.09
CA LYS A 289 -13.70 3.74 -27.90
C LYS A 289 -14.15 4.95 -27.09
N ALA A 290 -14.61 6.00 -27.79
CA ALA A 290 -15.15 7.18 -27.10
C ALA A 290 -16.40 6.82 -26.28
N PRO A 291 -16.63 7.46 -25.11
CA PRO A 291 -17.70 7.11 -24.17
C PRO A 291 -19.11 7.04 -24.77
N MET A 292 -19.36 7.85 -25.78
CA MET A 292 -20.66 7.96 -26.47
C MET A 292 -21.03 6.73 -27.31
N TYR A 293 -20.05 5.86 -27.62
CA TYR A 293 -20.27 4.67 -28.43
C TYR A 293 -20.47 3.38 -27.63
N TYR A 294 -20.48 3.47 -26.27
CA TYR A 294 -20.73 2.30 -25.44
C TYR A 294 -22.23 2.00 -25.38
N SER A 295 -22.58 0.76 -25.66
CA SER A 295 -23.91 0.21 -25.37
C SER A 295 -24.11 0.02 -23.86
N GLU A 296 -25.35 -0.09 -23.39
CA GLU A 296 -25.64 -0.30 -21.95
C GLU A 296 -24.96 -1.56 -21.41
N ALA A 297 -24.96 -2.66 -22.20
CA ALA A 297 -24.27 -3.90 -21.81
C ALA A 297 -22.76 -3.75 -21.67
N GLU A 298 -22.13 -2.96 -22.55
CA GLU A 298 -20.67 -2.72 -22.49
C GLU A 298 -20.27 -1.80 -21.34
N LYS A 299 -21.17 -0.92 -20.87
CA LYS A 299 -20.92 -0.04 -19.72
C LYS A 299 -20.71 -0.82 -18.43
N ASP A 300 -21.30 -2.01 -18.29
CA ASP A 300 -21.18 -2.85 -17.10
C ASP A 300 -19.97 -3.78 -17.09
N ILE A 301 -19.29 -3.93 -18.25
CA ILE A 301 -18.10 -4.80 -18.36
C ILE A 301 -17.05 -4.36 -17.36
N PHE A 302 -16.45 -5.34 -16.65
CA PHE A 302 -15.42 -5.15 -15.65
C PHE A 302 -15.88 -4.20 -14.52
N SER A 303 -17.12 -4.35 -14.09
CA SER A 303 -17.78 -3.48 -13.09
C SER A 303 -17.71 -1.99 -13.48
N ALA A 304 -18.03 -1.70 -14.72
CA ALA A 304 -18.04 -0.38 -15.35
C ALA A 304 -16.67 0.31 -15.47
N ARG A 305 -15.56 -0.36 -15.10
CA ARG A 305 -14.24 0.28 -15.08
C ARG A 305 -13.77 0.71 -16.45
N VAL A 306 -13.99 -0.12 -17.48
CA VAL A 306 -13.56 0.18 -18.86
C VAL A 306 -14.27 1.45 -19.36
N TYR A 307 -15.57 1.55 -19.14
CA TYR A 307 -16.35 2.73 -19.47
C TYR A 307 -15.89 3.97 -18.70
N ILE A 308 -15.62 3.84 -17.38
CA ILE A 308 -15.07 4.93 -16.58
C ILE A 308 -13.71 5.39 -17.16
N TRP A 309 -12.79 4.46 -17.46
CA TRP A 309 -11.48 4.80 -18.02
C TRP A 309 -11.57 5.48 -19.39
N SER A 310 -12.52 5.05 -20.24
CA SER A 310 -12.74 5.70 -21.53
C SER A 310 -13.11 7.17 -21.38
N GLN A 311 -13.92 7.53 -20.37
CA GLN A 311 -14.27 8.92 -20.09
C GLN A 311 -13.05 9.77 -19.74
N TYR A 312 -12.16 9.25 -18.86
CA TYR A 312 -10.93 9.93 -18.47
C TYR A 312 -9.95 10.08 -19.65
N ILE A 313 -9.72 9.00 -20.38
CA ILE A 313 -8.78 8.97 -21.52
C ILE A 313 -9.30 9.88 -22.63
N TYR A 314 -10.61 9.83 -22.96
CA TYR A 314 -11.21 10.69 -23.97
C TYR A 314 -11.07 12.16 -23.60
N THR A 315 -11.45 12.53 -22.37
CA THR A 315 -11.33 13.92 -21.92
C THR A 315 -9.87 14.37 -21.89
N TYR A 316 -8.94 13.50 -21.53
CA TYR A 316 -7.51 13.77 -21.54
C TYR A 316 -6.99 14.03 -22.96
N THR A 317 -7.35 13.20 -23.92
CA THR A 317 -6.87 13.31 -25.32
C THR A 317 -7.47 14.49 -26.07
N GLN A 318 -8.71 14.92 -25.72
CA GLN A 318 -9.35 16.11 -26.29
C GLN A 318 -8.93 17.41 -25.61
N GLY A 319 -8.19 17.34 -24.53
CA GLY A 319 -7.73 18.50 -23.76
C GLY A 319 -6.60 19.28 -24.43
N PRO A 320 -6.35 20.52 -24.00
CA PRO A 320 -5.19 21.32 -24.43
C PRO A 320 -3.89 20.56 -24.16
N TRP A 321 -2.87 20.77 -25.04
CA TRP A 321 -1.57 20.09 -24.92
C TRP A 321 -0.91 20.30 -23.53
N ILE A 322 -1.11 21.46 -22.91
CA ILE A 322 -0.57 21.74 -21.59
C ILE A 322 -1.18 20.82 -20.50
N ASN A 323 -2.49 20.53 -20.59
CA ASN A 323 -3.17 19.60 -19.70
C ASN A 323 -2.82 18.14 -20.02
N GLN A 324 -2.50 17.79 -21.29
CA GLN A 324 -1.93 16.50 -21.61
C GLN A 324 -0.55 16.31 -21.00
N LEU A 325 0.26 17.37 -20.89
CA LEU A 325 1.59 17.32 -20.31
C LEU A 325 1.56 17.29 -18.79
N VAL A 326 0.81 18.19 -18.12
CA VAL A 326 0.82 18.39 -16.67
C VAL A 326 -0.49 18.05 -15.96
N GLY A 327 -1.51 17.60 -16.68
CA GLY A 327 -2.81 17.18 -16.13
C GLY A 327 -3.78 18.31 -15.83
N TRP A 328 -4.94 17.91 -15.30
CA TRP A 328 -6.07 18.78 -14.99
C TRP A 328 -6.11 19.21 -13.50
N GLY A 329 -5.12 18.84 -12.74
CA GLY A 329 -5.00 19.15 -11.32
C GLY A 329 -5.43 18.00 -10.39
N PRO A 330 -4.91 17.99 -9.16
CA PRO A 330 -5.26 16.99 -8.16
C PRO A 330 -6.75 17.02 -7.81
N GLU A 331 -7.37 15.85 -7.68
CA GLU A 331 -8.81 15.66 -7.41
C GLU A 331 -9.76 16.32 -8.45
N SER A 332 -9.27 16.64 -9.65
CA SER A 332 -10.03 17.28 -10.72
C SER A 332 -11.11 16.39 -11.36
N TRP A 333 -11.18 15.13 -10.99
CA TRP A 333 -12.24 14.22 -11.36
C TRP A 333 -13.58 14.64 -10.74
N SER A 334 -13.55 15.21 -9.53
CA SER A 334 -14.73 15.65 -8.79
C SER A 334 -15.45 16.79 -9.54
N GLY A 335 -16.74 16.62 -9.79
CA GLY A 335 -17.54 17.56 -10.58
C GLY A 335 -17.41 17.42 -12.10
N ARG A 336 -16.49 16.57 -12.61
CA ARG A 336 -16.35 16.26 -14.06
C ARG A 336 -16.85 14.88 -14.42
N PHE A 337 -16.59 13.89 -13.56
CA PHE A 337 -16.99 12.50 -13.76
C PHE A 337 -17.90 12.04 -12.61
N PRO A 338 -18.84 11.13 -12.88
CA PRO A 338 -19.73 10.61 -11.84
C PRO A 338 -19.00 9.75 -10.80
N LYS A 339 -17.85 9.15 -11.17
CA LYS A 339 -17.03 8.29 -10.31
C LYS A 339 -15.54 8.55 -10.55
N TYR A 340 -14.73 8.33 -9.50
CA TYR A 340 -13.27 8.34 -9.64
C TYR A 340 -12.79 7.14 -10.47
N ALA A 341 -11.58 7.23 -11.04
CA ALA A 341 -11.09 6.31 -12.07
C ALA A 341 -10.96 4.83 -11.65
N HIS A 342 -10.94 4.50 -10.36
CA HIS A 342 -10.62 3.16 -9.84
C HIS A 342 -9.33 2.56 -10.42
N ASN A 343 -8.43 3.40 -10.93
CA ASN A 343 -7.16 3.05 -11.54
C ASN A 343 -6.18 4.19 -11.32
N THR A 344 -5.09 3.94 -10.60
CA THR A 344 -4.10 4.96 -10.28
C THR A 344 -3.42 5.53 -11.52
N TYR A 345 -3.17 4.69 -12.53
CA TYR A 345 -2.47 5.12 -13.75
C TYR A 345 -3.33 6.05 -14.59
N VAL A 346 -4.61 5.71 -14.77
CA VAL A 346 -5.59 6.55 -15.48
C VAL A 346 -5.83 7.85 -14.72
N SER A 347 -5.98 7.79 -13.39
CA SER A 347 -6.11 8.97 -12.55
C SER A 347 -4.89 9.88 -12.64
N PHE A 348 -3.67 9.33 -12.53
CA PHE A 348 -2.45 10.13 -12.59
C PHE A 348 -2.18 10.71 -13.98
N LEU A 349 -2.56 9.99 -15.04
CA LEU A 349 -2.52 10.53 -16.39
C LEU A 349 -3.45 11.73 -16.54
N PHE A 350 -4.66 11.64 -16.00
CA PHE A 350 -5.64 12.72 -16.07
C PHE A 350 -5.27 13.89 -15.15
N GLU A 351 -4.94 13.62 -13.89
CA GLU A 351 -4.71 14.66 -12.88
C GLU A 351 -3.35 15.34 -13.00
N TYR A 352 -2.30 14.58 -13.40
CA TYR A 352 -0.91 15.08 -13.43
C TYR A 352 -0.26 14.96 -14.81
N GLY A 353 -0.99 14.55 -15.82
CA GLY A 353 -0.54 14.44 -17.20
C GLY A 353 0.52 13.37 -17.44
N LEU A 354 1.06 13.36 -18.65
CA LEU A 354 2.12 12.43 -19.06
C LEU A 354 3.36 12.60 -18.19
N LEU A 355 3.71 13.83 -17.81
CA LEU A 355 4.89 14.11 -16.97
C LEU A 355 4.74 13.50 -15.58
N GLY A 356 3.57 13.69 -14.93
CA GLY A 356 3.32 13.15 -13.60
C GLY A 356 3.28 11.63 -13.59
N LEU A 357 2.60 11.01 -14.55
CA LEU A 357 2.57 9.55 -14.68
C LEU A 357 3.99 8.99 -14.92
N THR A 358 4.78 9.61 -15.81
CA THR A 358 6.15 9.19 -16.09
C THR A 358 7.04 9.28 -14.85
N LEU A 359 6.98 10.39 -14.10
CA LEU A 359 7.75 10.56 -12.87
C LEU A 359 7.34 9.55 -11.79
N PHE A 360 6.06 9.24 -11.68
CA PHE A 360 5.57 8.19 -10.79
C PHE A 360 6.14 6.83 -11.19
N MET A 361 6.06 6.45 -12.47
CA MET A 361 6.58 5.16 -12.96
C MET A 361 8.10 5.04 -12.79
N LEU A 362 8.85 6.11 -13.06
CA LEU A 362 10.29 6.16 -12.80
C LEU A 362 10.61 6.03 -11.30
N THR A 363 9.81 6.65 -10.43
CA THR A 363 9.94 6.52 -8.97
C THR A 363 9.75 5.07 -8.52
N VAL A 364 8.70 4.41 -9.00
CA VAL A 364 8.43 3.00 -8.68
C VAL A 364 9.52 2.09 -9.26
N GLY A 365 9.94 2.33 -10.50
CA GLY A 365 11.05 1.60 -11.15
C GLY A 365 12.37 1.72 -10.37
N ALA A 366 12.67 2.92 -9.86
CA ALA A 366 13.83 3.14 -8.99
C ALA A 366 13.73 2.34 -7.69
N PHE A 367 12.56 2.28 -7.04
CA PHE A 367 12.38 1.49 -5.82
C PHE A 367 12.41 -0.02 -6.09
N LEU A 368 11.86 -0.51 -7.21
CA LEU A 368 12.02 -1.90 -7.65
C LEU A 368 13.50 -2.26 -7.80
N ARG A 369 14.26 -1.41 -8.50
CA ARG A 369 15.72 -1.60 -8.64
C ARG A 369 16.43 -1.57 -7.29
N HIS A 370 16.02 -0.70 -6.37
CA HIS A 370 16.61 -0.64 -5.02
C HIS A 370 16.33 -1.91 -4.22
N SER A 371 15.14 -2.48 -4.30
CA SER A 371 14.82 -3.73 -3.61
C SER A 371 15.72 -4.88 -4.05
N LEU A 372 16.03 -4.99 -5.34
CA LEU A 372 16.91 -6.03 -5.89
C LEU A 372 18.39 -5.87 -5.49
N ARG A 373 18.82 -4.68 -5.05
CA ARG A 373 20.19 -4.42 -4.57
C ARG A 373 20.41 -4.78 -3.10
N ILE A 374 19.39 -5.24 -2.40
CA ILE A 374 19.48 -5.63 -1.00
C ILE A 374 20.21 -6.97 -0.88
N LYS A 375 21.25 -7.08 -0.04
CA LYS A 375 22.08 -8.28 0.13
C LYS A 375 21.29 -9.54 0.53
N SER A 376 20.29 -9.39 1.39
CA SER A 376 19.45 -10.52 1.81
C SER A 376 18.47 -10.89 0.70
N ARG A 377 18.75 -11.95 -0.08
CA ARG A 377 17.93 -12.43 -1.21
C ARG A 377 16.48 -12.58 -0.83
N ARG A 378 16.17 -13.21 0.30
CA ARG A 378 14.80 -13.38 0.78
C ARG A 378 14.10 -12.05 1.00
N TYR A 379 14.77 -11.13 1.69
CA TYR A 379 14.20 -9.80 1.99
C TYR A 379 14.02 -8.97 0.72
N ALA A 380 14.99 -9.04 -0.19
CA ALA A 380 14.92 -8.41 -1.51
C ALA A 380 13.73 -8.92 -2.32
N LEU A 381 13.58 -10.25 -2.44
CA LEU A 381 12.47 -10.86 -3.16
C LEU A 381 11.11 -10.55 -2.55
N MET A 382 10.99 -10.51 -1.21
CA MET A 382 9.75 -10.12 -0.53
C MET A 382 9.37 -8.67 -0.84
N LEU A 383 10.32 -7.74 -0.78
CA LEU A 383 10.06 -6.34 -1.12
C LEU A 383 9.71 -6.16 -2.60
N PHE A 384 10.44 -6.85 -3.49
CA PHE A 384 10.17 -6.82 -4.92
C PHE A 384 8.75 -7.34 -5.23
N ALA A 385 8.41 -8.52 -4.71
CA ALA A 385 7.09 -9.12 -4.90
C ALA A 385 5.96 -8.24 -4.31
N SER A 386 6.21 -7.61 -3.16
CA SER A 386 5.26 -6.67 -2.55
C SER A 386 5.07 -5.42 -3.39
N MET A 387 6.12 -4.92 -4.05
CA MET A 387 6.02 -3.79 -4.96
C MET A 387 5.24 -4.17 -6.23
N VAL A 388 5.49 -5.37 -6.79
CA VAL A 388 4.70 -5.89 -7.92
C VAL A 388 3.23 -6.02 -7.51
N GLY A 389 2.94 -6.57 -6.33
CA GLY A 389 1.58 -6.64 -5.80
C GLY A 389 0.94 -5.26 -5.64
N PHE A 390 1.68 -4.28 -5.15
CA PHE A 390 1.20 -2.90 -5.05
C PHE A 390 0.87 -2.28 -6.41
N LEU A 391 1.65 -2.56 -7.45
CA LEU A 391 1.37 -2.13 -8.82
C LEU A 391 0.11 -2.80 -9.39
N ILE A 392 -0.10 -4.09 -9.12
CA ILE A 392 -1.35 -4.79 -9.46
C ILE A 392 -2.54 -4.12 -8.75
N MET A 393 -2.38 -3.75 -7.48
CA MET A 393 -3.42 -3.01 -6.75
C MET A 393 -3.71 -1.64 -7.40
N CYS A 394 -2.71 -0.92 -7.87
CA CYS A 394 -2.86 0.36 -8.57
C CYS A 394 -3.65 0.25 -9.88
N PHE A 395 -3.70 -0.91 -10.53
CA PHE A 395 -4.40 -1.11 -11.80
C PHE A 395 -5.93 -1.11 -11.65
N ALA A 396 -6.46 -1.61 -10.55
CA ALA A 396 -7.92 -1.72 -10.37
C ALA A 396 -8.43 -1.01 -9.10
N THR A 397 -7.56 -0.22 -8.45
CA THR A 397 -7.90 0.66 -7.32
C THR A 397 -7.00 1.90 -7.32
N MET A 398 -7.22 2.76 -6.32
CA MET A 398 -6.41 3.95 -6.09
C MET A 398 -5.81 3.91 -4.67
N PRO A 399 -4.83 3.01 -4.37
CA PRO A 399 -4.26 2.89 -3.04
C PRO A 399 -3.56 4.17 -2.58
N LEU A 400 -3.00 4.96 -3.49
CA LEU A 400 -2.34 6.23 -3.17
C LEU A 400 -3.32 7.39 -2.88
N TRP A 401 -4.60 7.16 -3.09
CA TRP A 401 -5.66 8.12 -2.74
C TRP A 401 -6.14 7.94 -1.29
N ASN A 402 -5.98 6.73 -0.73
CA ASN A 402 -6.36 6.36 0.64
C ASN A 402 -5.16 6.37 1.59
N ILE A 403 -5.36 6.82 2.82
CA ILE A 403 -4.30 6.83 3.84
C ILE A 403 -3.81 5.41 4.16
N GLU A 404 -4.68 4.43 4.17
CA GLU A 404 -4.36 3.01 4.40
C GLU A 404 -3.41 2.46 3.32
N GLY A 405 -3.63 2.84 2.07
CA GLY A 405 -2.73 2.48 0.97
C GLY A 405 -1.42 3.25 1.01
N LEU A 406 -1.44 4.52 1.44
CA LEU A 406 -0.22 5.29 1.67
C LEU A 406 0.61 4.71 2.83
N ILE A 407 -0.01 4.16 3.87
CA ILE A 407 0.67 3.43 4.95
C ILE A 407 1.35 2.17 4.39
N LEU A 408 0.63 1.37 3.60
CA LEU A 408 1.20 0.19 2.93
C LEU A 408 2.44 0.57 2.10
N TYR A 409 2.31 1.61 1.28
CA TYR A 409 3.40 2.11 0.44
C TYR A 409 4.56 2.67 1.27
N ALA A 410 4.28 3.40 2.36
CA ALA A 410 5.31 3.95 3.24
C ALA A 410 6.11 2.86 3.97
N ILE A 411 5.44 1.79 4.45
CA ILE A 411 6.10 0.63 5.03
C ILE A 411 7.01 -0.02 3.98
N LEU A 412 6.51 -0.21 2.75
CA LEU A 412 7.24 -0.83 1.66
C LEU A 412 8.48 -0.01 1.28
N ILE A 413 8.33 1.29 1.04
CA ILE A 413 9.44 2.17 0.64
C ILE A 413 10.45 2.36 1.77
N GLY A 414 10.00 2.58 3.01
CA GLY A 414 10.89 2.72 4.17
C GLY A 414 11.79 1.50 4.37
N ASN A 415 11.25 0.28 4.18
CA ASN A 415 12.00 -0.97 4.22
C ASN A 415 12.91 -1.15 2.99
N THR A 416 12.60 -0.55 1.86
CA THR A 416 13.41 -0.64 0.63
C THR A 416 14.64 0.26 0.70
N ILE A 417 14.49 1.51 1.14
CA ILE A 417 15.59 2.50 1.12
C ILE A 417 16.57 2.37 2.30
N ALA A 418 16.14 1.83 3.44
CA ALA A 418 16.96 1.74 4.63
C ALA A 418 18.21 0.83 4.47
N PRO A 419 18.11 -0.41 3.94
CA PRO A 419 19.25 -1.30 3.77
C PRO A 419 20.28 -0.81 2.74
N VAL A 420 19.82 -0.20 1.65
CA VAL A 420 20.70 0.28 0.56
C VAL A 420 21.68 1.32 1.08
N ARG A 421 21.23 2.23 1.95
CA ARG A 421 22.10 3.29 2.48
C ARG A 421 23.09 2.78 3.54
N LEU A 422 22.77 1.71 4.25
CA LEU A 422 23.73 1.07 5.19
C LEU A 422 24.96 0.55 4.48
N LEU A 423 24.85 0.11 3.22
CA LEU A 423 25.97 -0.36 2.41
C LEU A 423 26.90 0.78 1.95
N HIS A 424 26.36 1.95 1.66
CA HIS A 424 27.15 3.12 1.24
C HIS A 424 27.77 3.87 2.43
N GLY A 425 27.19 3.77 3.62
CA GLY A 425 27.70 4.42 4.83
C GLY A 425 28.79 3.66 5.57
N SER A 426 28.93 2.35 5.34
CA SER A 426 29.97 1.54 5.98
C SER A 426 31.36 1.64 5.31
N GLU A 427 31.40 2.18 4.08
CA GLU A 427 32.69 2.43 3.40
C GLU A 427 33.39 3.71 3.85
N SER A 428 32.68 4.66 4.51
CA SER A 428 33.26 5.94 4.94
C SER A 428 33.76 5.98 6.39
N HIS A 429 33.60 4.89 7.17
CA HIS A 429 34.05 4.80 8.57
C HIS A 429 34.72 3.43 8.88
N ALA A 430 35.53 2.90 7.98
CA ALA A 430 36.57 1.97 8.40
C ALA A 430 37.58 2.82 9.20
N PRO A 431 37.78 2.55 10.50
CA PRO A 431 38.82 3.27 11.23
C PRO A 431 40.14 3.00 10.52
N ALA A 432 40.92 4.07 10.29
CA ALA A 432 42.22 4.06 9.62
C ALA A 432 43.23 3.05 10.26
N PHE A 433 42.85 2.37 11.31
CA PHE A 433 43.62 1.34 12.03
C PHE A 433 43.65 -0.02 11.30
N VAL A 434 42.61 -0.36 10.51
CA VAL A 434 42.56 -1.67 9.80
C VAL A 434 43.34 -1.64 8.49
N ALA A 435 43.51 -0.48 7.89
CA ALA A 435 44.29 -0.31 6.65
C ALA A 435 45.81 -0.47 6.85
N LYS A 436 46.31 -0.47 8.11
CA LYS A 436 47.73 -0.64 8.45
C LYS A 436 48.14 -2.08 8.74
N LEU A 437 47.16 -2.99 8.95
CA LEU A 437 47.41 -4.41 9.23
C LEU A 437 47.40 -5.32 7.99
N VAL A 438 47.08 -4.80 6.82
CA VAL A 438 47.11 -5.55 5.54
C VAL A 438 48.32 -5.19 4.68
N ARG A 439 49.23 -4.36 5.20
CA ARG A 439 50.52 -4.01 4.53
C ARG A 439 51.75 -4.41 5.35
N LEU A 440 51.64 -5.37 6.24
CA LEU A 440 52.72 -6.16 6.81
C LEU A 440 52.41 -7.64 6.53
#